data_f152e8a9c5d7041a01fec773dce0711a
#
_entry.id   f152e8a9c5d7041a01fec773dce0711a
#
_cell.length_a   1.000
_cell.length_b   1.000
_cell.length_c   1.000
_cell.angle_alpha   90.00
_cell.angle_beta   90.00
_cell.angle_gamma   90.00
#
_symmetry.space_group_name_H-M   'P 1'
#
loop_
_entity.id
_entity.type
_entity.pdbx_description
1 polymer ?
#
loop_
_entity_poly.entity_id
_entity_poly.type
_entity_poly.pdbx_seq_one_letter_code
_entity_poly.pdbx_strand_id
1 'polypeptide(L)'
;QKRDSTDTLIVDASKGFVKSGKNNMLRAGDIRRIVDVVAARADVEKYSRLVSRDEIRENDYNLNIPRYVDSSEDPETWDIYASMFGGIPANEIDALSPYWEAFPGLRGELFDVQPNGYAQCKDDPAAIVNGHASVLEFEENYRRAFDGFGDFLHEHLVSRCETVKVSREENLLTQDIFTRLDGIPLVDRYAAFQMLHEQWTTVSLDLEMIQREGFDTIRAIDPHMVVKKKNGKDQEVQEGWEGRIIPFDIVQKTLMPEQVKAVAELEERLEQAQFELTDLVDSLSEEDKMELSDVLNDDNDAFLATPLNREVKILRKTSKDEDWEEGTPEFIMIRAKNLRDESSHLKKDIKKKKADIEDLTRKTIEILSKDDINRLLDTKWIEPLLKKLSSIPSTIISTLKDAVAALNAKYEVTFADLDGEIRKTEHELAGMLDSLTGSDTDLAALAEFKTLLAGE
;
A
#
# COMPACT_ATOMS: atom_id res chain seq x y z
N GLN A 1 -21.47 5.96 43.22
CA GLN A 1 -22.58 5.99 42.27
C GLN A 1 -23.44 4.75 42.49
N LYS A 2 -24.76 4.94 42.65
CA LYS A 2 -25.69 3.80 42.65
C LYS A 2 -25.80 3.29 41.22
N ARG A 3 -25.38 2.04 40.98
CA ARG A 3 -25.59 1.38 39.69
C ARG A 3 -26.94 0.67 39.73
N ASP A 4 -27.65 0.69 38.62
CA ASP A 4 -28.91 -0.01 38.47
C ASP A 4 -28.72 -1.52 38.21
N SER A 5 -27.52 -1.95 37.82
CA SER A 5 -27.10 -3.33 37.61
C SER A 5 -25.84 -3.69 38.36
N THR A 6 -25.70 -4.93 38.84
CA THR A 6 -24.53 -5.48 39.45
C THR A 6 -23.55 -6.16 38.49
N ASP A 7 -23.93 -6.21 37.19
CA ASP A 7 -23.15 -6.87 36.17
C ASP A 7 -21.83 -6.12 35.89
N THR A 8 -20.83 -6.86 35.55
CA THR A 8 -19.49 -6.35 35.24
C THR A 8 -19.28 -6.41 33.76
N LEU A 9 -18.95 -5.27 33.12
CA LEU A 9 -18.52 -5.27 31.75
C LEU A 9 -17.04 -5.68 31.68
N ILE A 10 -16.76 -6.72 30.92
CA ILE A 10 -15.39 -7.19 30.59
C ILE A 10 -15.15 -6.85 29.13
N VAL A 11 -14.03 -6.21 28.85
CA VAL A 11 -13.63 -5.79 27.50
C VAL A 11 -12.25 -6.38 27.19
N ASP A 12 -12.15 -7.07 26.06
CA ASP A 12 -10.88 -7.51 25.50
C ASP A 12 -10.44 -6.59 24.34
N ALA A 13 -9.53 -5.68 24.61
CA ALA A 13 -8.94 -4.80 23.62
C ALA A 13 -7.51 -5.24 23.21
N SER A 14 -7.15 -6.49 23.49
CA SER A 14 -5.78 -7.00 23.27
C SER A 14 -5.37 -7.05 21.80
N LYS A 15 -6.32 -7.05 20.86
CA LYS A 15 -6.06 -7.11 19.43
C LYS A 15 -6.07 -5.74 18.72
N GLY A 16 -6.64 -4.70 19.37
CA GLY A 16 -6.72 -3.35 18.85
C GLY A 16 -5.46 -2.53 19.15
N PHE A 17 -4.34 -2.80 18.51
CA PHE A 17 -3.11 -2.01 18.64
C PHE A 17 -2.26 -2.06 17.36
N VAL A 18 -1.30 -1.13 17.27
CA VAL A 18 -0.23 -1.18 16.28
C VAL A 18 1.14 -1.28 16.96
N LYS A 19 2.10 -1.87 16.28
CA LYS A 19 3.49 -1.91 16.73
C LYS A 19 4.14 -0.54 16.53
N SER A 20 4.70 0.02 17.62
CA SER A 20 5.53 1.23 17.59
C SER A 20 6.89 0.87 18.20
N GLY A 21 7.84 0.51 17.33
CA GLY A 21 9.11 -0.08 17.76
C GLY A 21 8.90 -1.38 18.53
N LYS A 22 9.30 -1.42 19.81
CA LYS A 22 9.14 -2.59 20.69
C LYS A 22 7.81 -2.60 21.46
N ASN A 23 7.03 -1.52 21.40
CA ASN A 23 5.81 -1.33 22.19
C ASN A 23 4.54 -1.53 21.34
N ASN A 24 3.46 -1.92 21.99
CA ASN A 24 2.11 -1.89 21.44
C ASN A 24 1.50 -0.52 21.77
N MET A 25 0.91 0.13 20.78
CA MET A 25 0.27 1.44 20.91
C MET A 25 -1.19 1.35 20.45
N LEU A 26 -2.10 1.83 21.29
CA LEU A 26 -3.51 1.99 20.90
C LEU A 26 -3.64 3.21 19.98
N ARG A 27 -4.32 3.04 18.87
CA ARG A 27 -4.69 4.15 17.96
C ARG A 27 -5.92 4.88 18.52
N ALA A 28 -6.21 6.05 17.97
CA ALA A 28 -7.40 6.82 18.35
C ALA A 28 -8.70 6.03 18.14
N GLY A 29 -8.80 5.27 17.03
CA GLY A 29 -9.93 4.38 16.76
C GLY A 29 -10.10 3.28 17.81
N ASP A 30 -9.01 2.67 18.25
CA ASP A 30 -9.01 1.63 19.27
C ASP A 30 -9.50 2.19 20.63
N ILE A 31 -8.97 3.38 21.00
CA ILE A 31 -9.39 4.11 22.22
C ILE A 31 -10.88 4.49 22.14
N ARG A 32 -11.32 5.01 21.00
CA ARG A 32 -12.72 5.40 20.79
C ARG A 32 -13.67 4.21 20.93
N ARG A 33 -13.32 3.06 20.34
CA ARG A 33 -14.11 1.83 20.49
C ARG A 33 -14.24 1.40 21.95
N ILE A 34 -13.14 1.43 22.71
CA ILE A 34 -13.17 1.11 24.14
C ILE A 34 -14.12 2.07 24.87
N VAL A 35 -14.00 3.37 24.65
CA VAL A 35 -14.82 4.39 25.31
C VAL A 35 -16.30 4.21 24.98
N ASP A 36 -16.65 4.01 23.73
CA ASP A 36 -18.03 3.85 23.29
C ASP A 36 -18.66 2.57 23.86
N VAL A 37 -17.94 1.45 23.83
CA VAL A 37 -18.39 0.17 24.40
C VAL A 37 -18.58 0.28 25.91
N VAL A 38 -17.66 0.93 26.62
CA VAL A 38 -17.77 1.15 28.07
C VAL A 38 -18.93 2.09 28.40
N ALA A 39 -19.13 3.15 27.64
CA ALA A 39 -20.23 4.10 27.84
C ALA A 39 -21.61 3.45 27.61
N ALA A 40 -21.72 2.67 26.52
CA ALA A 40 -22.95 1.97 26.17
C ALA A 40 -23.16 0.69 27.01
N ARG A 41 -22.13 0.19 27.70
CA ARG A 41 -22.11 -1.14 28.36
C ARG A 41 -22.57 -2.23 27.39
N ALA A 42 -22.04 -2.21 26.18
CA ALA A 42 -22.49 -3.09 25.10
C ALA A 42 -21.81 -4.46 25.15
N ASP A 43 -22.60 -5.51 24.85
CA ASP A 43 -22.08 -6.80 24.47
C ASP A 43 -21.67 -6.73 22.99
N VAL A 44 -20.41 -7.02 22.71
CA VAL A 44 -19.86 -7.07 21.35
C VAL A 44 -19.11 -8.38 21.20
N GLU A 45 -19.52 -9.18 20.23
CA GLU A 45 -18.93 -10.50 19.97
C GLU A 45 -17.40 -10.40 19.81
N LYS A 46 -16.70 -11.36 20.44
CA LYS A 46 -15.21 -11.44 20.48
C LYS A 46 -14.51 -10.19 21.02
N TYR A 47 -15.24 -9.23 21.64
CA TYR A 47 -14.68 -7.97 22.13
C TYR A 47 -15.12 -7.58 23.53
N SER A 48 -16.42 -7.68 23.88
CA SER A 48 -16.90 -7.30 25.21
C SER A 48 -18.14 -8.08 25.61
N ARG A 49 -18.29 -8.31 26.94
CA ARG A 49 -19.42 -9.02 27.49
C ARG A 49 -19.84 -8.45 28.86
N LEU A 50 -21.16 -8.34 29.07
CA LEU A 50 -21.75 -8.10 30.38
C LEU A 50 -21.85 -9.43 31.14
N VAL A 51 -21.10 -9.55 32.22
CA VAL A 51 -21.01 -10.76 33.03
C VAL A 51 -21.73 -10.55 34.35
N SER A 52 -22.65 -11.46 34.69
CA SER A 52 -23.39 -11.40 35.93
C SER A 52 -22.49 -11.66 37.14
N ARG A 53 -22.89 -11.14 38.33
CA ARG A 53 -22.15 -11.38 39.57
C ARG A 53 -22.14 -12.86 39.93
N ASP A 54 -23.19 -13.61 39.60
CA ASP A 54 -23.29 -15.03 39.91
C ASP A 54 -22.34 -15.85 39.06
N GLU A 55 -22.23 -15.56 37.79
CA GLU A 55 -21.24 -16.18 36.89
C GLU A 55 -19.79 -15.90 37.34
N ILE A 56 -19.49 -14.68 37.81
CA ILE A 56 -18.18 -14.36 38.38
C ILE A 56 -17.90 -15.17 39.64
N ARG A 57 -18.93 -15.38 40.48
CA ARG A 57 -18.82 -16.19 41.70
C ARG A 57 -18.58 -17.67 41.36
N GLU A 58 -19.28 -18.21 40.37
CA GLU A 58 -19.11 -19.58 39.88
C GLU A 58 -17.70 -19.83 39.33
N ASN A 59 -17.05 -18.78 38.83
CA ASN A 59 -15.66 -18.80 38.38
C ASN A 59 -14.67 -18.42 39.51
N ASP A 60 -15.04 -18.62 40.79
CA ASP A 60 -14.18 -18.31 41.96
C ASP A 60 -13.66 -16.86 41.96
N TYR A 61 -14.44 -15.91 41.49
CA TYR A 61 -14.06 -14.49 41.30
C TYR A 61 -12.82 -14.28 40.45
N ASN A 62 -12.49 -15.22 39.57
CA ASN A 62 -11.42 -15.09 38.62
C ASN A 62 -11.85 -14.18 37.47
N LEU A 63 -11.19 -13.03 37.32
CA LEU A 63 -11.50 -12.02 36.27
C LEU A 63 -10.59 -12.14 35.03
N ASN A 64 -10.03 -13.33 34.79
CA ASN A 64 -9.23 -13.55 33.58
C ASN A 64 -10.12 -13.42 32.32
N ILE A 65 -9.83 -12.45 31.47
CA ILE A 65 -10.65 -12.04 30.30
C ILE A 65 -11.06 -13.22 29.41
N PRO A 66 -10.17 -14.16 29.01
CA PRO A 66 -10.55 -15.28 28.12
C PRO A 66 -11.62 -16.22 28.68
N ARG A 67 -11.94 -16.15 29.98
CA ARG A 67 -13.06 -16.90 30.53
C ARG A 67 -14.43 -16.35 30.13
N TYR A 68 -14.50 -15.08 29.78
CA TYR A 68 -15.72 -14.35 29.54
C TYR A 68 -15.84 -13.83 28.13
N VAL A 69 -14.72 -13.46 27.53
CA VAL A 69 -14.62 -12.96 26.16
C VAL A 69 -13.56 -13.80 25.44
N ASP A 70 -14.03 -14.66 24.55
CA ASP A 70 -13.13 -15.42 23.68
C ASP A 70 -12.82 -14.59 22.43
N SER A 71 -11.69 -13.93 22.44
CA SER A 71 -11.17 -13.16 21.31
C SER A 71 -10.17 -13.97 20.47
N SER A 72 -9.98 -15.26 20.77
CA SER A 72 -9.06 -16.11 20.01
C SER A 72 -9.50 -16.22 18.55
N GLU A 73 -8.52 -16.30 17.68
CA GLU A 73 -8.74 -16.73 16.30
C GLU A 73 -8.83 -18.25 16.32
N ASP A 74 -9.73 -18.77 15.51
CA ASP A 74 -9.82 -20.21 15.34
C ASP A 74 -8.46 -20.69 14.80
N PRO A 75 -7.88 -21.76 15.39
CA PRO A 75 -6.61 -22.27 14.93
C PRO A 75 -6.72 -22.69 13.46
N GLU A 76 -5.69 -22.42 12.68
CA GLU A 76 -5.64 -22.92 11.32
C GLU A 76 -5.69 -24.46 11.34
N THR A 77 -6.70 -25.01 10.71
CA THR A 77 -6.89 -26.45 10.61
C THR A 77 -6.71 -26.90 9.16
N TRP A 78 -6.09 -28.06 8.97
CA TRP A 78 -5.99 -28.70 7.69
C TRP A 78 -6.91 -29.90 7.67
N ASP A 79 -7.82 -29.93 6.69
CA ASP A 79 -8.68 -31.08 6.49
C ASP A 79 -7.90 -32.19 5.79
N ILE A 80 -7.89 -33.38 6.39
CA ILE A 80 -7.10 -34.52 5.88
C ILE A 80 -7.63 -34.97 4.53
N TYR A 81 -8.95 -35.03 4.36
CA TYR A 81 -9.54 -35.48 3.08
C TYR A 81 -9.22 -34.48 1.96
N ALA A 82 -9.40 -33.18 2.23
CA ALA A 82 -9.07 -32.12 1.29
C ALA A 82 -7.59 -32.14 0.89
N SER A 83 -6.68 -32.35 1.86
CA SER A 83 -5.24 -32.47 1.61
C SER A 83 -4.88 -33.72 0.79
N MET A 84 -5.67 -34.80 0.90
CA MET A 84 -5.46 -36.06 0.14
C MET A 84 -6.04 -36.00 -1.28
N PHE A 85 -7.24 -35.45 -1.44
CA PHE A 85 -8.05 -35.61 -2.63
C PHE A 85 -8.54 -34.28 -3.23
N GLY A 86 -8.24 -33.15 -2.60
CA GLY A 86 -8.67 -31.84 -3.04
C GLY A 86 -10.08 -31.46 -2.58
N GLY A 87 -10.46 -30.24 -2.93
CA GLY A 87 -11.73 -29.64 -2.56
C GLY A 87 -11.67 -28.87 -1.24
N ILE A 88 -12.40 -27.77 -1.14
CA ILE A 88 -12.44 -26.88 0.03
C ILE A 88 -13.55 -27.36 0.98
N PRO A 89 -13.26 -27.60 2.28
CA PRO A 89 -14.28 -27.97 3.25
C PRO A 89 -15.33 -26.86 3.42
N ALA A 90 -16.62 -27.25 3.49
CA ALA A 90 -17.72 -26.29 3.59
C ALA A 90 -17.63 -25.37 4.84
N ASN A 91 -17.11 -25.91 5.96
CA ASN A 91 -16.91 -25.13 7.19
C ASN A 91 -15.85 -24.02 7.04
N GLU A 92 -14.82 -24.20 6.22
CA GLU A 92 -13.83 -23.15 5.94
C GLU A 92 -14.42 -22.05 5.05
N ILE A 93 -15.30 -22.40 4.10
CA ILE A 93 -16.08 -21.43 3.33
C ILE A 93 -17.06 -20.68 4.26
N ASP A 94 -17.70 -21.38 5.20
CA ASP A 94 -18.64 -20.81 6.15
C ASP A 94 -17.97 -19.88 7.18
N ALA A 95 -16.65 -19.98 7.39
CA ALA A 95 -15.88 -19.01 8.18
C ALA A 95 -15.93 -17.58 7.58
N LEU A 96 -16.22 -17.44 6.29
CA LEU A 96 -16.44 -16.16 5.63
C LEU A 96 -17.91 -15.70 5.68
N SER A 97 -18.74 -16.24 6.61
CA SER A 97 -20.16 -15.91 6.75
C SER A 97 -20.50 -14.42 6.75
N PRO A 98 -19.73 -13.49 7.37
CA PRO A 98 -20.05 -12.07 7.29
C PRO A 98 -20.11 -11.53 5.86
N TYR A 99 -19.30 -12.08 4.96
CA TYR A 99 -19.34 -11.71 3.55
C TYR A 99 -20.55 -12.33 2.83
N TRP A 100 -20.91 -13.57 3.18
CA TRP A 100 -22.08 -14.24 2.57
C TRP A 100 -23.39 -13.59 3.00
N GLU A 101 -23.45 -13.05 4.22
CA GLU A 101 -24.57 -12.25 4.71
C GLU A 101 -24.67 -10.89 4.02
N ALA A 102 -23.51 -10.24 3.80
CA ALA A 102 -23.45 -8.95 3.12
C ALA A 102 -23.67 -9.06 1.60
N PHE A 103 -23.27 -10.19 0.99
CA PHE A 103 -23.34 -10.44 -0.46
C PHE A 103 -24.18 -11.68 -0.78
N PRO A 104 -25.52 -11.59 -0.66
CA PRO A 104 -26.42 -12.73 -0.91
C PRO A 104 -26.22 -13.32 -2.30
N GLY A 105 -26.08 -14.65 -2.38
CA GLY A 105 -25.91 -15.38 -3.64
C GLY A 105 -24.44 -15.57 -4.06
N LEU A 106 -23.52 -14.70 -3.64
CA LEU A 106 -22.12 -14.75 -4.06
C LEU A 106 -21.43 -16.07 -3.73
N ARG A 107 -21.71 -16.64 -2.52
CA ARG A 107 -21.18 -17.96 -2.13
C ARG A 107 -21.48 -19.07 -3.15
N GLY A 108 -22.71 -19.11 -3.65
CA GLY A 108 -23.15 -20.11 -4.65
C GLY A 108 -22.64 -19.85 -6.05
N GLU A 109 -22.26 -18.61 -6.37
CA GLU A 109 -21.60 -18.29 -7.64
C GLU A 109 -20.10 -18.58 -7.62
N LEU A 110 -19.47 -18.54 -6.43
CA LEU A 110 -18.03 -18.81 -6.29
C LEU A 110 -17.72 -20.29 -6.12
N PHE A 111 -18.58 -21.07 -5.46
CA PHE A 111 -18.26 -22.44 -5.05
C PHE A 111 -19.34 -23.43 -5.50
N ASP A 112 -18.87 -24.50 -6.16
CA ASP A 112 -19.69 -25.67 -6.50
C ASP A 112 -19.57 -26.73 -5.41
N VAL A 113 -20.60 -26.84 -4.56
CA VAL A 113 -20.60 -27.77 -3.42
C VAL A 113 -20.93 -29.19 -3.91
N GLN A 114 -20.04 -30.14 -3.60
CA GLN A 114 -20.20 -31.56 -3.92
C GLN A 114 -21.02 -32.29 -2.84
N PRO A 115 -21.64 -33.44 -3.17
CA PRO A 115 -22.44 -34.20 -2.20
C PRO A 115 -21.67 -34.69 -0.97
N ASN A 116 -20.35 -34.75 -1.03
CA ASN A 116 -19.45 -35.14 0.07
C ASN A 116 -19.17 -34.00 1.05
N GLY A 117 -19.73 -32.81 0.84
CA GLY A 117 -19.51 -31.64 1.72
C GLY A 117 -18.26 -30.81 1.42
N TYR A 118 -17.56 -31.13 0.35
CA TYR A 118 -16.43 -30.33 -0.17
C TYR A 118 -16.89 -29.50 -1.37
N ALA A 119 -16.22 -28.39 -1.61
CA ALA A 119 -16.54 -27.50 -2.72
C ALA A 119 -15.32 -27.28 -3.62
N GLN A 120 -15.59 -26.96 -4.86
CA GLN A 120 -14.57 -26.48 -5.79
C GLN A 120 -14.80 -25.00 -6.07
N CYS A 121 -13.74 -24.20 -6.05
CA CYS A 121 -13.80 -22.81 -6.47
C CYS A 121 -13.91 -22.77 -8.00
N LYS A 122 -14.78 -21.90 -8.50
CA LYS A 122 -14.91 -21.68 -9.95
C LYS A 122 -13.72 -20.91 -10.50
N ASP A 123 -13.54 -21.02 -11.81
CA ASP A 123 -12.52 -20.26 -12.52
C ASP A 123 -12.74 -18.75 -12.37
N ASP A 124 -11.65 -18.03 -12.22
CA ASP A 124 -11.62 -16.56 -12.04
C ASP A 124 -12.56 -16.02 -10.94
N PRO A 125 -12.38 -16.42 -9.67
CA PRO A 125 -13.22 -15.96 -8.57
C PRO A 125 -13.16 -14.45 -8.40
N ALA A 126 -12.05 -13.79 -8.79
CA ALA A 126 -11.91 -12.34 -8.71
C ALA A 126 -12.87 -11.61 -9.67
N ALA A 127 -13.05 -12.12 -10.89
CA ALA A 127 -14.01 -11.57 -11.84
C ALA A 127 -15.45 -11.78 -11.36
N ILE A 128 -15.77 -12.95 -10.79
CA ILE A 128 -17.09 -13.24 -10.21
C ILE A 128 -17.40 -12.25 -9.10
N VAL A 129 -16.51 -12.04 -8.14
CA VAL A 129 -16.69 -11.08 -7.04
C VAL A 129 -16.91 -9.67 -7.58
N ASN A 130 -16.07 -9.21 -8.51
CA ASN A 130 -16.16 -7.85 -9.04
C ASN A 130 -17.43 -7.62 -9.87
N GLY A 131 -17.99 -8.64 -10.51
CA GLY A 131 -19.20 -8.55 -11.35
C GLY A 131 -20.50 -8.84 -10.62
N HIS A 132 -20.45 -9.33 -9.38
CA HIS A 132 -21.64 -9.76 -8.66
C HIS A 132 -22.54 -8.58 -8.25
N ALA A 133 -23.84 -8.72 -8.49
CA ALA A 133 -24.80 -7.64 -8.31
C ALA A 133 -24.82 -7.07 -6.88
N SER A 134 -24.75 -7.93 -5.84
CA SER A 134 -24.76 -7.48 -4.45
C SER A 134 -23.47 -6.77 -4.02
N VAL A 135 -22.33 -7.08 -4.65
CA VAL A 135 -21.07 -6.37 -4.44
C VAL A 135 -21.14 -4.97 -5.05
N LEU A 136 -21.63 -4.86 -6.28
CA LEU A 136 -21.85 -3.57 -6.95
C LEU A 136 -22.88 -2.71 -6.19
N GLU A 137 -23.93 -3.32 -5.66
CA GLU A 137 -24.93 -2.64 -4.82
C GLU A 137 -24.30 -2.13 -3.51
N PHE A 138 -23.44 -2.90 -2.88
CA PHE A 138 -22.71 -2.48 -1.68
C PHE A 138 -21.81 -1.26 -1.96
N GLU A 139 -21.05 -1.27 -3.05
CA GLU A 139 -20.22 -0.14 -3.46
C GLU A 139 -21.05 1.12 -3.72
N GLU A 140 -22.19 0.95 -4.42
CA GLU A 140 -23.11 2.05 -4.72
C GLU A 140 -23.79 2.59 -3.46
N ASN A 141 -24.22 1.73 -2.53
CA ASN A 141 -24.81 2.14 -1.26
C ASN A 141 -23.81 2.89 -0.40
N TYR A 142 -22.55 2.42 -0.36
CA TYR A 142 -21.50 3.14 0.33
C TYR A 142 -21.24 4.51 -0.31
N ARG A 143 -21.14 4.58 -1.62
CA ARG A 143 -20.93 5.84 -2.36
C ARG A 143 -22.04 6.84 -2.07
N ARG A 144 -23.32 6.38 -2.10
CA ARG A 144 -24.49 7.22 -1.77
C ARG A 144 -24.48 7.73 -0.33
N ALA A 145 -24.02 6.91 0.61
CA ALA A 145 -23.94 7.33 2.02
C ALA A 145 -22.99 8.53 2.20
N PHE A 146 -21.97 8.64 1.36
CA PHE A 146 -21.01 9.75 1.38
C PHE A 146 -21.33 10.86 0.36
N ASP A 147 -22.45 10.79 -0.36
CA ASP A 147 -22.88 11.90 -1.22
C ASP A 147 -23.01 13.19 -0.38
N GLY A 148 -22.46 14.29 -0.90
CA GLY A 148 -22.46 15.60 -0.24
C GLY A 148 -21.57 15.70 1.01
N PHE A 149 -20.81 14.66 1.37
CA PHE A 149 -19.92 14.72 2.54
C PHE A 149 -18.78 15.71 2.34
N GLY A 150 -18.26 15.86 1.12
CA GLY A 150 -17.28 16.89 0.78
C GLY A 150 -17.80 18.29 1.03
N ASP A 151 -19.03 18.60 0.60
CA ASP A 151 -19.67 19.90 0.82
C ASP A 151 -19.92 20.15 2.31
N PHE A 152 -20.33 19.11 3.05
CA PHE A 152 -20.48 19.18 4.50
C PHE A 152 -19.17 19.52 5.18
N LEU A 153 -18.04 18.86 4.83
CA LEU A 153 -16.73 19.18 5.36
C LEU A 153 -16.29 20.60 4.99
N HIS A 154 -16.52 21.04 3.74
CA HIS A 154 -16.20 22.39 3.28
C HIS A 154 -16.93 23.44 4.14
N GLU A 155 -18.22 23.29 4.34
CA GLU A 155 -19.02 24.21 5.16
C GLU A 155 -18.53 24.25 6.62
N HIS A 156 -18.19 23.10 7.19
CA HIS A 156 -17.78 23.00 8.59
C HIS A 156 -16.35 23.45 8.85
N LEU A 157 -15.43 23.20 7.94
CA LEU A 157 -14.00 23.41 8.15
C LEU A 157 -13.47 24.65 7.41
N VAL A 158 -13.79 24.78 6.11
CA VAL A 158 -13.24 25.84 5.26
C VAL A 158 -14.03 27.12 5.40
N SER A 159 -15.36 27.06 5.19
CA SER A 159 -16.21 28.27 5.30
C SER A 159 -16.20 28.90 6.69
N ARG A 160 -15.99 28.10 7.73
CA ARG A 160 -16.00 28.55 9.15
C ARG A 160 -14.63 28.48 9.82
N CYS A 161 -13.53 28.43 9.08
CA CYS A 161 -12.19 28.22 9.65
C CYS A 161 -11.83 29.20 10.78
N GLU A 162 -12.34 30.43 10.74
CA GLU A 162 -12.10 31.46 11.78
C GLU A 162 -12.97 31.26 13.04
N THR A 163 -14.06 30.52 12.97
CA THR A 163 -15.09 30.48 14.04
C THR A 163 -15.41 29.10 14.56
N VAL A 164 -14.99 28.06 13.86
CA VAL A 164 -15.24 26.66 14.24
C VAL A 164 -14.64 26.32 15.61
N LYS A 165 -15.38 25.56 16.41
CA LYS A 165 -14.92 25.12 17.74
C LYS A 165 -14.09 23.85 17.61
N VAL A 166 -12.78 23.98 17.40
CA VAL A 166 -11.83 22.89 17.19
C VAL A 166 -12.06 21.72 18.16
N SER A 167 -12.24 22.00 19.46
CA SER A 167 -12.43 20.99 20.50
C SER A 167 -13.71 20.17 20.40
N ARG A 168 -14.69 20.55 19.58
CA ARG A 168 -15.98 19.88 19.42
C ARG A 168 -16.21 19.33 18.02
N GLU A 169 -15.52 19.92 17.06
CA GLU A 169 -15.78 19.63 15.65
C GLU A 169 -15.42 18.22 15.27
N GLU A 170 -14.30 17.68 15.76
CA GLU A 170 -13.94 16.27 15.53
C GLU A 170 -15.06 15.30 15.94
N ASN A 171 -15.69 15.55 17.10
CA ASN A 171 -16.82 14.72 17.55
C ASN A 171 -18.05 14.87 16.64
N LEU A 172 -18.31 16.07 16.14
CA LEU A 172 -19.43 16.31 15.21
C LEU A 172 -19.19 15.58 13.89
N LEU A 173 -18.02 15.69 13.31
CA LEU A 173 -17.61 14.98 12.10
C LEU A 173 -17.64 13.46 12.30
N THR A 174 -17.20 12.97 13.46
CA THR A 174 -17.24 11.57 13.83
C THR A 174 -18.68 11.04 13.86
N GLN A 175 -19.61 11.78 14.47
CA GLN A 175 -21.01 11.39 14.53
C GLN A 175 -21.65 11.37 13.14
N ASP A 176 -21.33 12.32 12.28
CA ASP A 176 -21.82 12.32 10.90
C ASP A 176 -21.31 11.10 10.13
N ILE A 177 -20.01 10.77 10.21
CA ILE A 177 -19.45 9.56 9.60
C ILE A 177 -20.13 8.30 10.14
N PHE A 178 -20.32 8.19 11.44
CA PHE A 178 -21.00 7.02 12.05
C PHE A 178 -22.42 6.88 11.58
N THR A 179 -23.14 8.00 11.43
CA THR A 179 -24.53 8.00 10.92
C THR A 179 -24.57 7.56 9.45
N ARG A 180 -23.61 8.01 8.63
CA ARG A 180 -23.53 7.60 7.22
C ARG A 180 -23.21 6.12 7.06
N LEU A 181 -22.41 5.56 7.96
CA LEU A 181 -22.02 4.16 7.95
C LEU A 181 -23.04 3.24 8.62
N ASP A 182 -24.06 3.78 9.26
CA ASP A 182 -25.09 2.98 9.93
C ASP A 182 -25.85 2.11 8.92
N GLY A 183 -25.92 0.80 9.20
CA GLY A 183 -26.55 -0.18 8.32
C GLY A 183 -25.72 -0.61 7.10
N ILE A 184 -24.49 -0.11 6.90
CA ILE A 184 -23.60 -0.60 5.85
C ILE A 184 -22.80 -1.79 6.41
N PRO A 185 -22.98 -3.01 5.87
CA PRO A 185 -22.32 -4.20 6.39
C PRO A 185 -20.79 -4.16 6.15
N LEU A 186 -20.03 -4.94 6.92
CA LEU A 186 -18.59 -5.13 6.79
C LEU A 186 -17.72 -3.90 7.09
N VAL A 187 -18.28 -2.72 7.22
CA VAL A 187 -17.52 -1.49 7.44
C VAL A 187 -17.25 -1.28 8.93
N ASP A 188 -15.98 -1.24 9.32
CA ASP A 188 -15.59 -0.85 10.67
C ASP A 188 -15.60 0.69 10.79
N ARG A 189 -16.62 1.21 11.49
CA ARG A 189 -16.74 2.66 11.75
C ARG A 189 -15.55 3.25 12.53
N TYR A 190 -14.86 2.44 13.32
CA TYR A 190 -13.69 2.91 14.08
C TYR A 190 -12.45 3.03 13.20
N ALA A 191 -12.35 2.22 12.15
CA ALA A 191 -11.35 2.41 11.11
C ALA A 191 -11.59 3.72 10.34
N ALA A 192 -12.84 4.04 10.00
CA ALA A 192 -13.20 5.33 9.39
C ALA A 192 -12.92 6.50 10.32
N PHE A 193 -13.21 6.37 11.62
CA PHE A 193 -12.82 7.37 12.62
C PHE A 193 -11.31 7.56 12.71
N GLN A 194 -10.52 6.49 12.64
CA GLN A 194 -9.07 6.59 12.62
C GLN A 194 -8.57 7.43 11.44
N MET A 195 -9.16 7.25 10.25
CA MET A 195 -8.82 8.06 9.06
C MET A 195 -9.16 9.55 9.26
N LEU A 196 -10.32 9.83 9.87
CA LEU A 196 -10.70 11.19 10.26
C LEU A 196 -9.69 11.78 11.26
N HIS A 197 -9.38 11.05 12.33
CA HIS A 197 -8.48 11.53 13.40
C HIS A 197 -7.08 11.86 12.87
N GLU A 198 -6.53 11.02 11.99
CA GLU A 198 -5.23 11.28 11.35
C GLU A 198 -5.25 12.59 10.54
N GLN A 199 -6.30 12.82 9.77
CA GLN A 199 -6.47 14.06 9.01
C GLN A 199 -6.74 15.25 9.94
N TRP A 200 -7.56 15.03 10.99
CA TRP A 200 -7.90 16.05 11.98
C TRP A 200 -6.69 16.61 12.70
N THR A 201 -5.68 15.80 12.95
CA THR A 201 -4.42 16.27 13.60
C THR A 201 -3.78 17.42 12.81
N THR A 202 -3.80 17.36 11.48
CA THR A 202 -3.30 18.45 10.62
C THR A 202 -4.27 19.62 10.59
N VAL A 203 -5.56 19.36 10.38
CA VAL A 203 -6.60 20.38 10.26
C VAL A 203 -6.73 21.21 11.53
N SER A 204 -6.72 20.56 12.70
CA SER A 204 -6.86 21.23 13.99
C SER A 204 -5.73 22.22 14.27
N LEU A 205 -4.50 21.87 13.95
CA LEU A 205 -3.34 22.76 14.11
C LEU A 205 -3.44 24.00 13.20
N ASP A 206 -3.83 23.79 11.95
CA ASP A 206 -4.04 24.89 11.00
C ASP A 206 -5.19 25.82 11.46
N LEU A 207 -6.31 25.25 11.90
CA LEU A 207 -7.45 26.01 12.42
C LEU A 207 -7.09 26.82 13.66
N GLU A 208 -6.36 26.25 14.62
CA GLU A 208 -5.88 26.97 15.80
C GLU A 208 -4.94 28.12 15.42
N MET A 209 -4.09 27.92 14.42
CA MET A 209 -3.18 28.97 13.92
C MET A 209 -3.96 30.08 13.23
N ILE A 210 -4.93 29.77 12.37
CA ILE A 210 -5.79 30.74 11.70
C ILE A 210 -6.58 31.58 12.76
N GLN A 211 -7.16 30.90 13.75
CA GLN A 211 -7.95 31.56 14.79
C GLN A 211 -7.10 32.45 15.71
N ARG A 212 -5.84 32.11 15.94
CA ARG A 212 -4.92 32.92 16.77
C ARG A 212 -4.30 34.07 16.00
N GLU A 213 -3.91 33.89 14.76
CA GLU A 213 -3.12 34.88 13.99
C GLU A 213 -3.94 35.60 12.92
N GLY A 214 -5.19 35.18 12.68
CA GLY A 214 -6.09 35.72 11.67
C GLY A 214 -6.01 35.03 10.32
N PHE A 215 -7.01 35.28 9.46
CA PHE A 215 -7.15 34.65 8.15
C PHE A 215 -5.95 34.86 7.21
N ASP A 216 -5.30 36.03 7.31
CA ASP A 216 -4.16 36.35 6.44
C ASP A 216 -2.91 35.48 6.71
N THR A 217 -2.88 34.74 7.83
CA THR A 217 -1.81 33.78 8.09
C THR A 217 -1.75 32.66 7.03
N ILE A 218 -2.85 32.42 6.31
CA ILE A 218 -2.90 31.45 5.18
C ILE A 218 -1.98 31.90 4.04
N ARG A 219 -1.76 33.22 3.88
CA ARG A 219 -0.84 33.79 2.87
C ARG A 219 0.59 33.95 3.39
N ALA A 220 0.84 33.58 4.64
CA ALA A 220 2.16 33.69 5.23
C ALA A 220 3.12 32.58 4.72
N ILE A 221 4.38 32.96 4.60
CA ILE A 221 5.46 32.10 4.13
C ILE A 221 6.58 32.17 5.17
N ASP A 222 7.08 30.98 5.53
CA ASP A 222 8.17 30.84 6.49
C ASP A 222 9.44 30.29 5.80
N PRO A 223 10.64 30.60 6.31
CA PRO A 223 11.86 29.94 5.84
C PRO A 223 11.83 28.46 6.18
N HIS A 224 12.04 27.59 5.20
CA HIS A 224 12.17 26.16 5.43
C HIS A 224 13.55 25.86 6.03
N MET A 225 13.57 25.47 7.30
CA MET A 225 14.81 25.22 8.06
C MET A 225 15.10 23.71 8.13
N VAL A 226 16.30 23.30 7.69
CA VAL A 226 16.74 21.90 7.69
C VAL A 226 18.01 21.74 8.53
N VAL A 227 18.06 20.70 9.36
CA VAL A 227 19.26 20.36 10.14
C VAL A 227 20.23 19.59 9.27
N LYS A 228 21.39 20.18 8.99
CA LYS A 228 22.49 19.51 8.26
C LYS A 228 23.71 19.30 9.15
N LYS A 229 24.34 18.14 9.00
CA LYS A 229 25.65 17.89 9.64
C LYS A 229 26.75 18.63 8.89
N LYS A 230 27.33 19.64 9.52
CA LYS A 230 28.52 20.35 9.03
C LYS A 230 29.65 20.20 10.04
N ASN A 231 30.77 19.64 9.63
CA ASN A 231 31.93 19.39 10.51
C ASN A 231 31.58 18.55 11.77
N GLY A 232 30.67 17.56 11.64
CA GLY A 232 30.24 16.70 12.76
C GLY A 232 29.28 17.32 13.76
N LYS A 233 28.82 18.56 13.52
CA LYS A 233 27.81 19.27 14.35
C LYS A 233 26.54 19.48 13.54
N ASP A 234 25.41 19.32 14.19
CA ASP A 234 24.11 19.66 13.63
C ASP A 234 23.99 21.20 13.53
N GLN A 235 23.70 21.69 12.33
CA GLN A 235 23.49 23.11 12.06
C GLN A 235 22.20 23.31 11.28
N GLU A 236 21.33 24.19 11.74
CA GLU A 236 20.16 24.61 11.00
C GLU A 236 20.56 25.50 9.82
N VAL A 237 20.11 25.12 8.63
CA VAL A 237 20.37 25.84 7.38
C VAL A 237 19.02 26.06 6.68
N GLN A 238 18.79 27.25 6.17
CA GLN A 238 17.62 27.52 5.35
C GLN A 238 17.76 26.84 3.99
N GLU A 239 16.77 26.00 3.64
CA GLU A 239 16.64 25.36 2.33
C GLU A 239 15.31 25.72 1.67
N GLY A 240 15.23 26.94 1.13
CA GLY A 240 14.03 27.41 0.47
C GLY A 240 13.00 28.01 1.43
N TRP A 241 11.75 27.93 1.03
CA TRP A 241 10.60 28.52 1.70
C TRP A 241 9.44 27.53 1.77
N GLU A 242 8.59 27.69 2.76
CA GLU A 242 7.36 26.91 2.90
C GLU A 242 6.17 27.81 3.24
N GLY A 243 4.98 27.43 2.79
CA GLY A 243 3.77 28.13 3.22
C GLY A 243 3.37 27.72 4.61
N ARG A 244 3.04 28.68 5.46
CA ARG A 244 2.72 28.43 6.86
C ARG A 244 1.53 27.48 7.05
N ILE A 245 0.47 27.69 6.29
CA ILE A 245 -0.72 26.83 6.28
C ILE A 245 -0.76 25.97 5.03
N ILE A 246 -0.55 26.52 3.85
CA ILE A 246 -0.68 25.81 2.58
C ILE A 246 0.70 25.44 2.04
N PRO A 247 1.06 24.14 1.99
CA PRO A 247 2.32 23.69 1.42
C PRO A 247 2.51 24.08 -0.05
N PHE A 248 3.73 24.34 -0.44
CA PHE A 248 4.08 24.74 -1.81
C PHE A 248 3.64 23.74 -2.88
N ASP A 249 3.78 22.46 -2.59
CA ASP A 249 3.41 21.38 -3.53
C ASP A 249 1.91 21.36 -3.85
N ILE A 250 1.05 21.69 -2.87
CA ILE A 250 -0.40 21.82 -3.07
C ILE A 250 -0.69 23.03 -3.98
N VAL A 251 -0.07 24.17 -3.72
CA VAL A 251 -0.23 25.38 -4.56
C VAL A 251 0.22 25.08 -5.99
N GLN A 252 1.38 24.47 -6.15
CA GLN A 252 1.96 24.12 -7.45
C GLN A 252 1.07 23.16 -8.24
N LYS A 253 0.62 22.07 -7.62
CA LYS A 253 -0.26 21.08 -8.27
C LYS A 253 -1.62 21.66 -8.65
N THR A 254 -2.17 22.55 -7.82
CA THR A 254 -3.53 23.08 -8.00
C THR A 254 -3.58 24.29 -8.93
N LEU A 255 -2.62 25.24 -8.78
CA LEU A 255 -2.64 26.53 -9.48
C LEU A 255 -1.61 26.64 -10.62
N MET A 256 -0.63 25.72 -10.67
CA MET A 256 0.47 25.73 -11.63
C MET A 256 0.68 24.35 -12.30
N PRO A 257 -0.38 23.64 -12.73
CA PRO A 257 -0.25 22.28 -13.24
C PRO A 257 0.64 22.18 -14.49
N GLU A 258 0.62 23.19 -15.35
CA GLU A 258 1.45 23.21 -16.57
C GLU A 258 2.94 23.31 -16.24
N GLN A 259 3.30 24.11 -15.24
CA GLN A 259 4.70 24.27 -14.82
C GLN A 259 5.20 22.99 -14.15
N VAL A 260 4.37 22.36 -13.30
CA VAL A 260 4.69 21.06 -12.67
C VAL A 260 4.87 20.00 -13.74
N LYS A 261 3.97 19.92 -14.71
CA LYS A 261 4.04 18.98 -15.83
C LYS A 261 5.32 19.17 -16.65
N ALA A 262 5.68 20.43 -16.94
CA ALA A 262 6.90 20.74 -17.68
C ALA A 262 8.19 20.36 -16.93
N VAL A 263 8.18 20.28 -15.61
CA VAL A 263 9.30 19.73 -14.81
C VAL A 263 9.27 18.20 -14.87
N ALA A 264 8.10 17.58 -14.69
CA ALA A 264 7.97 16.13 -14.75
C ALA A 264 8.42 15.54 -16.09
N GLU A 265 8.09 16.20 -17.22
CA GLU A 265 8.54 15.81 -18.56
C GLU A 265 10.08 15.85 -18.68
N LEU A 266 10.73 16.84 -18.06
CA LEU A 266 12.21 16.91 -18.05
C LEU A 266 12.82 15.85 -17.13
N GLU A 267 12.18 15.54 -16.02
CA GLU A 267 12.61 14.47 -15.10
C GLU A 267 12.49 13.10 -15.77
N GLU A 268 11.38 12.82 -16.42
CA GLU A 268 11.19 11.59 -17.22
C GLU A 268 12.25 11.45 -18.31
N ARG A 269 12.52 12.55 -19.04
CA ARG A 269 13.56 12.55 -20.07
C ARG A 269 14.97 12.33 -19.48
N LEU A 270 15.24 12.86 -18.29
CA LEU A 270 16.48 12.63 -17.58
C LEU A 270 16.63 11.16 -17.16
N GLU A 271 15.58 10.56 -16.60
CA GLU A 271 15.56 9.14 -16.24
C GLU A 271 15.77 8.26 -17.47
N GLN A 272 15.10 8.59 -18.58
CA GLN A 272 15.27 7.87 -19.83
C GLN A 272 16.73 7.96 -20.35
N ALA A 273 17.34 9.15 -20.35
CA ALA A 273 18.71 9.33 -20.81
C ALA A 273 19.72 8.60 -19.90
N GLN A 274 19.45 8.52 -18.59
CA GLN A 274 20.26 7.76 -17.65
C GLN A 274 20.09 6.26 -17.84
N PHE A 275 18.87 5.79 -18.08
CA PHE A 275 18.59 4.39 -18.38
C PHE A 275 19.27 3.97 -19.69
N GLU A 276 19.12 4.75 -20.77
CA GLU A 276 19.79 4.49 -22.05
C GLU A 276 21.33 4.44 -21.91
N LEU A 277 21.90 5.27 -21.02
CA LEU A 277 23.33 5.25 -20.76
C LEU A 277 23.78 3.98 -20.02
N THR A 278 22.98 3.52 -19.07
CA THR A 278 23.25 2.27 -18.33
C THR A 278 23.09 1.06 -19.27
N ASP A 279 21.99 1.01 -20.01
CA ASP A 279 21.69 -0.04 -20.98
C ASP A 279 22.81 -0.15 -22.05
N LEU A 280 23.33 1.00 -22.49
CA LEU A 280 24.46 1.04 -23.43
C LEU A 280 25.70 0.36 -22.86
N VAL A 281 25.99 0.53 -21.57
CA VAL A 281 27.12 -0.13 -20.92
C VAL A 281 26.87 -1.62 -20.71
N ASP A 282 25.66 -1.97 -20.25
CA ASP A 282 25.26 -3.35 -19.94
C ASP A 282 25.22 -4.22 -21.21
N SER A 283 24.91 -3.62 -22.36
CA SER A 283 24.87 -4.29 -23.67
C SER A 283 26.22 -4.52 -24.32
N LEU A 284 27.32 -3.97 -23.77
CA LEU A 284 28.67 -4.14 -24.33
C LEU A 284 29.14 -5.59 -24.24
N SER A 285 29.67 -6.11 -25.34
CA SER A 285 30.36 -7.38 -25.34
C SER A 285 31.71 -7.30 -24.58
N GLU A 286 32.30 -8.42 -24.23
CA GLU A 286 33.62 -8.45 -23.59
C GLU A 286 34.72 -7.88 -24.51
N GLU A 287 34.57 -8.00 -25.83
CA GLU A 287 35.48 -7.40 -26.82
C GLU A 287 35.35 -5.87 -26.80
N ASP A 288 34.10 -5.33 -26.81
CA ASP A 288 33.87 -3.89 -26.74
C ASP A 288 34.37 -3.29 -25.42
N LYS A 289 34.17 -3.98 -24.30
CA LYS A 289 34.69 -3.55 -22.99
C LYS A 289 36.22 -3.49 -22.97
N MET A 290 36.90 -4.42 -23.65
CA MET A 290 38.37 -4.38 -23.79
C MET A 290 38.83 -3.19 -24.65
N GLU A 291 38.14 -2.91 -25.77
CA GLU A 291 38.47 -1.78 -26.65
C GLU A 291 38.16 -0.43 -26.01
N LEU A 292 37.11 -0.37 -25.19
CA LEU A 292 36.65 0.83 -24.46
C LEU A 292 37.30 0.98 -23.06
N SER A 293 38.24 0.14 -22.68
CA SER A 293 38.81 0.11 -21.32
C SER A 293 39.39 1.45 -20.87
N ASP A 294 39.91 2.27 -21.78
CA ASP A 294 40.45 3.61 -21.50
C ASP A 294 39.37 4.64 -21.11
N VAL A 295 38.10 4.37 -21.44
CA VAL A 295 36.96 5.27 -21.19
C VAL A 295 35.95 4.70 -20.20
N LEU A 296 36.10 3.43 -19.81
CA LEU A 296 35.29 2.78 -18.76
C LEU A 296 35.99 2.87 -17.40
N ASN A 297 35.27 2.69 -16.32
CA ASN A 297 35.81 2.55 -14.97
C ASN A 297 36.38 1.14 -14.75
N ASP A 298 37.08 0.92 -13.62
CA ASP A 298 37.72 -0.34 -13.29
C ASP A 298 36.76 -1.56 -13.24
N ASP A 299 35.48 -1.33 -12.93
CA ASP A 299 34.46 -2.36 -12.87
C ASP A 299 33.76 -2.57 -14.23
N ASN A 300 34.06 -1.79 -15.26
CA ASN A 300 33.47 -1.79 -16.59
C ASN A 300 31.93 -1.61 -16.60
N ASP A 301 31.41 -0.88 -15.61
CA ASP A 301 29.96 -0.62 -15.44
C ASP A 301 29.58 0.85 -15.67
N ALA A 302 30.53 1.74 -15.94
CA ALA A 302 30.26 3.15 -16.21
C ALA A 302 31.36 3.84 -17.06
N PHE A 303 30.94 4.77 -17.92
CA PHE A 303 31.90 5.63 -18.65
C PHE A 303 32.47 6.73 -17.76
N LEU A 304 33.79 6.86 -17.79
CA LEU A 304 34.55 7.94 -17.13
C LEU A 304 34.42 9.26 -17.90
N ALA A 305 33.99 10.33 -17.22
CA ALA A 305 33.69 11.61 -17.85
C ALA A 305 34.88 12.23 -18.59
N THR A 306 36.06 12.28 -17.94
CA THR A 306 37.25 12.97 -18.48
C THR A 306 37.89 12.23 -19.66
N PRO A 307 38.15 10.91 -19.59
CA PRO A 307 38.61 10.15 -20.72
C PRO A 307 37.66 10.18 -21.90
N LEU A 308 36.36 9.89 -21.70
CA LEU A 308 35.34 9.91 -22.74
C LEU A 308 35.29 11.26 -23.47
N ASN A 309 35.31 12.37 -22.73
CA ASN A 309 35.31 13.71 -23.32
C ASN A 309 36.54 13.97 -24.21
N ARG A 310 37.71 13.44 -23.80
CA ARG A 310 38.96 13.59 -24.56
C ARG A 310 38.88 12.81 -25.88
N GLU A 311 38.49 11.55 -25.81
CA GLU A 311 38.45 10.66 -26.99
C GLU A 311 37.35 11.14 -28.00
N VAL A 312 36.16 11.45 -27.55
CA VAL A 312 35.10 11.99 -28.44
C VAL A 312 35.51 13.32 -29.07
N LYS A 313 36.26 14.18 -28.36
CA LYS A 313 36.81 15.42 -28.95
C LYS A 313 37.81 15.15 -30.07
N ILE A 314 38.57 14.06 -30.01
CA ILE A 314 39.48 13.64 -31.06
C ILE A 314 38.67 13.10 -32.24
N LEU A 315 37.70 12.20 -32.01
CA LEU A 315 36.85 11.63 -33.04
C LEU A 315 36.11 12.72 -33.85
N ARG A 316 35.52 13.70 -33.19
CA ARG A 316 34.82 14.83 -33.82
C ARG A 316 35.70 15.77 -34.64
N LYS A 317 37.02 15.67 -34.57
CA LYS A 317 37.92 16.37 -35.46
C LYS A 317 38.16 15.61 -36.75
N THR A 318 37.96 14.31 -36.75
CA THR A 318 38.26 13.42 -37.88
C THR A 318 36.99 13.20 -38.75
N SER A 319 35.84 13.04 -38.14
CA SER A 319 34.56 12.81 -38.82
C SER A 319 33.40 13.41 -38.03
N LYS A 320 32.23 13.55 -38.68
CA LYS A 320 30.98 13.96 -38.02
C LYS A 320 30.42 12.78 -37.20
N ASP A 321 29.62 13.08 -36.20
CA ASP A 321 28.97 12.07 -35.33
C ASP A 321 28.10 11.08 -36.12
N GLU A 322 27.50 11.52 -37.24
CA GLU A 322 26.63 10.74 -38.14
C GLU A 322 27.40 9.78 -39.07
N ASP A 323 28.71 9.90 -39.18
CA ASP A 323 29.53 9.11 -40.10
C ASP A 323 29.95 7.73 -39.49
N TRP A 324 29.59 7.47 -38.22
CA TRP A 324 29.99 6.25 -37.51
C TRP A 324 28.89 5.18 -37.55
N GLU A 325 29.22 3.94 -37.87
CA GLU A 325 28.27 2.82 -37.92
C GLU A 325 27.88 2.40 -36.52
N GLU A 326 26.56 2.06 -36.39
CA GLU A 326 25.98 1.57 -35.14
C GLU A 326 26.70 0.30 -34.67
N GLY A 327 27.06 0.25 -33.38
CA GLY A 327 27.79 -0.86 -32.78
C GLY A 327 29.30 -0.73 -32.82
N THR A 328 29.88 0.31 -33.45
CA THR A 328 31.32 0.54 -33.38
C THR A 328 31.72 1.25 -32.08
N PRO A 329 32.96 1.03 -31.55
CA PRO A 329 33.44 1.70 -30.34
C PRO A 329 33.32 3.23 -30.40
N GLU A 330 33.56 3.81 -31.56
CA GLU A 330 33.43 5.24 -31.81
C GLU A 330 31.98 5.71 -31.69
N PHE A 331 31.03 4.98 -32.28
CA PHE A 331 29.62 5.25 -32.14
C PHE A 331 29.17 5.17 -30.68
N ILE A 332 29.60 4.12 -29.97
CA ILE A 332 29.30 3.90 -28.55
C ILE A 332 29.79 5.06 -27.70
N MET A 333 31.05 5.49 -27.89
CA MET A 333 31.62 6.64 -27.17
C MET A 333 30.85 7.94 -27.45
N ILE A 334 30.48 8.19 -28.70
CA ILE A 334 29.73 9.39 -29.09
C ILE A 334 28.33 9.34 -28.48
N ARG A 335 27.64 8.19 -28.55
CA ARG A 335 26.31 8.00 -27.96
C ARG A 335 26.35 8.21 -26.45
N ALA A 336 27.31 7.57 -25.75
CA ALA A 336 27.52 7.74 -24.31
C ALA A 336 27.78 9.21 -23.92
N LYS A 337 28.59 9.91 -24.72
CA LYS A 337 28.88 11.33 -24.50
C LYS A 337 27.62 12.21 -24.70
N ASN A 338 26.85 11.96 -25.74
CA ASN A 338 25.63 12.71 -26.01
C ASN A 338 24.60 12.51 -24.88
N LEU A 339 24.39 11.27 -24.40
CA LEU A 339 23.49 10.98 -23.28
C LEU A 339 23.95 11.62 -21.96
N ARG A 340 25.27 11.67 -21.72
CA ARG A 340 25.83 12.37 -20.53
C ARG A 340 25.65 13.88 -20.61
N ASP A 341 25.87 14.46 -21.79
CA ASP A 341 25.67 15.89 -21.99
C ASP A 341 24.20 16.25 -21.83
N GLU A 342 23.30 15.49 -22.47
CA GLU A 342 21.86 15.62 -22.31
C GLU A 342 21.46 15.54 -20.83
N SER A 343 21.92 14.51 -20.10
CA SER A 343 21.65 14.39 -18.67
C SER A 343 22.15 15.59 -17.85
N SER A 344 23.31 16.13 -18.23
CA SER A 344 23.87 17.31 -17.55
C SER A 344 23.06 18.59 -17.83
N HIS A 345 22.58 18.76 -19.08
CA HIS A 345 21.72 19.87 -19.45
C HIS A 345 20.36 19.76 -18.75
N LEU A 346 19.72 18.58 -18.82
CA LEU A 346 18.43 18.34 -18.16
C LEU A 346 18.50 18.61 -16.67
N LYS A 347 19.57 18.16 -15.97
CA LYS A 347 19.76 18.45 -14.53
C LYS A 347 19.82 19.96 -14.24
N LYS A 348 20.46 20.74 -15.11
CA LYS A 348 20.53 22.21 -14.94
C LYS A 348 19.18 22.87 -15.21
N ASP A 349 18.48 22.41 -16.26
CA ASP A 349 17.18 22.96 -16.64
C ASP A 349 16.11 22.63 -15.58
N ILE A 350 16.09 21.38 -15.07
CA ILE A 350 15.23 20.96 -13.97
C ILE A 350 15.48 21.84 -12.73
N LYS A 351 16.76 22.00 -12.35
CA LYS A 351 17.11 22.84 -11.20
C LYS A 351 16.66 24.27 -11.36
N LYS A 352 16.83 24.85 -12.56
CA LYS A 352 16.38 26.21 -12.87
C LYS A 352 14.86 26.32 -12.81
N LYS A 353 14.13 25.41 -13.49
CA LYS A 353 12.67 25.42 -13.51
C LYS A 353 12.09 25.21 -12.10
N LYS A 354 12.66 24.32 -11.28
CA LYS A 354 12.23 24.16 -9.89
C LYS A 354 12.41 25.44 -9.07
N ALA A 355 13.53 26.15 -9.24
CA ALA A 355 13.74 27.43 -8.58
C ALA A 355 12.77 28.51 -9.07
N ASP A 356 12.49 28.57 -10.38
CA ASP A 356 11.54 29.50 -10.96
C ASP A 356 10.11 29.23 -10.46
N ILE A 357 9.71 27.95 -10.34
CA ILE A 357 8.40 27.56 -9.78
C ILE A 357 8.32 27.91 -8.30
N GLU A 358 9.38 27.69 -7.51
CA GLU A 358 9.42 28.04 -6.10
C GLU A 358 9.21 29.54 -5.89
N ASP A 359 9.93 30.38 -6.65
CA ASP A 359 9.76 31.85 -6.58
C ASP A 359 8.36 32.30 -7.03
N LEU A 360 7.81 31.66 -8.08
CA LEU A 360 6.45 31.91 -8.54
C LEU A 360 5.43 31.50 -7.47
N THR A 361 5.59 30.33 -6.85
CA THR A 361 4.72 29.82 -5.78
C THR A 361 4.69 30.78 -4.60
N ARG A 362 5.86 31.25 -4.18
CA ARG A 362 5.98 32.26 -3.11
C ARG A 362 5.16 33.50 -3.40
N LYS A 363 5.32 34.08 -4.60
CA LYS A 363 4.58 35.27 -5.02
C LYS A 363 3.07 35.01 -5.13
N THR A 364 2.69 33.82 -5.55
CA THR A 364 1.29 33.43 -5.69
C THR A 364 0.61 33.29 -4.33
N ILE A 365 1.27 32.68 -3.34
CA ILE A 365 0.70 32.55 -1.99
C ILE A 365 0.39 33.91 -1.38
N GLU A 366 1.27 34.90 -1.53
CA GLU A 366 1.09 36.28 -0.98
C GLU A 366 -0.16 36.99 -1.53
N ILE A 367 -0.64 36.61 -2.73
CA ILE A 367 -1.75 37.29 -3.44
C ILE A 367 -2.96 36.38 -3.67
N LEU A 368 -3.04 35.21 -3.02
CA LEU A 368 -4.16 34.27 -3.19
C LEU A 368 -5.50 34.97 -3.01
N SER A 369 -6.43 34.71 -3.92
CA SER A 369 -7.82 35.08 -3.76
C SER A 369 -8.50 34.23 -2.68
N LYS A 370 -9.66 34.65 -2.17
CA LYS A 370 -10.42 33.85 -1.22
C LYS A 370 -10.87 32.51 -1.83
N ASP A 371 -11.22 32.50 -3.10
CA ASP A 371 -11.65 31.29 -3.81
C ASP A 371 -10.48 30.32 -4.01
N ASP A 372 -9.28 30.83 -4.33
CA ASP A 372 -8.08 30.00 -4.41
C ASP A 372 -7.72 29.40 -3.04
N ILE A 373 -7.82 30.19 -1.96
CA ILE A 373 -7.61 29.71 -0.60
C ILE A 373 -8.58 28.58 -0.28
N ASN A 374 -9.88 28.76 -0.51
CA ASN A 374 -10.88 27.75 -0.24
C ASN A 374 -10.55 26.45 -1.01
N ARG A 375 -10.24 26.54 -2.30
CA ARG A 375 -9.86 25.39 -3.12
C ARG A 375 -8.60 24.69 -2.60
N LEU A 376 -7.58 25.43 -2.19
CA LEU A 376 -6.35 24.88 -1.66
C LEU A 376 -6.55 24.22 -0.29
N LEU A 377 -7.42 24.79 0.56
CA LEU A 377 -7.80 24.18 1.83
C LEU A 377 -8.61 22.91 1.63
N ASP A 378 -9.53 22.86 0.65
CA ASP A 378 -10.24 21.63 0.27
C ASP A 378 -9.24 20.54 -0.13
N THR A 379 -8.27 20.87 -0.97
CA THR A 379 -7.23 19.91 -1.39
C THR A 379 -6.36 19.44 -0.23
N LYS A 380 -6.06 20.31 0.76
CA LYS A 380 -5.24 19.96 1.93
C LYS A 380 -6.03 19.18 2.99
N TRP A 381 -7.23 19.64 3.33
CA TRP A 381 -7.96 19.18 4.50
C TRP A 381 -9.00 18.10 4.19
N ILE A 382 -9.66 18.20 3.04
CA ILE A 382 -10.86 17.41 2.70
C ILE A 382 -10.54 16.25 1.75
N GLU A 383 -9.89 16.52 0.62
CA GLU A 383 -9.64 15.50 -0.40
C GLU A 383 -8.88 14.27 0.13
N PRO A 384 -7.84 14.40 1.01
CA PRO A 384 -7.15 13.23 1.54
C PRO A 384 -8.05 12.34 2.39
N LEU A 385 -8.96 12.92 3.17
CA LEU A 385 -9.95 12.18 3.95
C LEU A 385 -10.97 11.47 3.05
N LEU A 386 -11.53 12.19 2.07
CA LEU A 386 -12.47 11.62 1.11
C LEU A 386 -11.86 10.46 0.34
N LYS A 387 -10.61 10.60 -0.09
CA LYS A 387 -9.86 9.54 -0.79
C LYS A 387 -9.66 8.30 0.08
N LYS A 388 -9.29 8.48 1.36
CA LYS A 388 -9.13 7.38 2.32
C LYS A 388 -10.48 6.67 2.56
N LEU A 389 -11.54 7.43 2.83
CA LEU A 389 -12.88 6.86 3.06
C LEU A 389 -13.40 6.13 1.82
N SER A 390 -13.23 6.69 0.63
CA SER A 390 -13.69 6.07 -0.61
C SER A 390 -12.96 4.75 -0.95
N SER A 391 -11.81 4.48 -0.35
CA SER A 391 -11.07 3.22 -0.55
C SER A 391 -11.56 2.06 0.34
N ILE A 392 -12.44 2.31 1.31
CA ILE A 392 -12.91 1.28 2.24
C ILE A 392 -13.61 0.12 1.52
N PRO A 393 -14.59 0.34 0.61
CA PRO A 393 -15.25 -0.75 -0.10
C PRO A 393 -14.28 -1.62 -0.90
N SER A 394 -13.39 -0.99 -1.65
CA SER A 394 -12.40 -1.72 -2.46
C SER A 394 -11.45 -2.55 -1.59
N THR A 395 -11.09 -2.07 -0.41
CA THR A 395 -10.28 -2.82 0.56
C THR A 395 -11.03 -4.04 1.09
N ILE A 396 -12.32 -3.90 1.43
CA ILE A 396 -13.16 -5.01 1.90
C ILE A 396 -13.30 -6.07 0.81
N ILE A 397 -13.57 -5.65 -0.42
CA ILE A 397 -13.71 -6.55 -1.58
C ILE A 397 -12.37 -7.25 -1.89
N SER A 398 -11.25 -6.52 -1.80
CA SER A 398 -9.92 -7.12 -1.97
C SER A 398 -9.65 -8.18 -0.91
N THR A 399 -9.96 -7.90 0.36
CA THR A 399 -9.80 -8.86 1.46
C THR A 399 -10.61 -10.14 1.22
N LEU A 400 -11.84 -10.02 0.72
CA LEU A 400 -12.63 -11.19 0.35
C LEU A 400 -11.97 -11.98 -0.80
N LYS A 401 -11.51 -11.30 -1.85
CA LYS A 401 -10.83 -11.96 -2.98
C LYS A 401 -9.57 -12.70 -2.52
N ASP A 402 -8.79 -12.07 -1.66
CA ASP A 402 -7.57 -12.66 -1.10
C ASP A 402 -7.89 -13.88 -0.22
N ALA A 403 -8.97 -13.81 0.58
CA ALA A 403 -9.43 -14.93 1.40
C ALA A 403 -9.91 -16.10 0.54
N VAL A 404 -10.68 -15.84 -0.51
CA VAL A 404 -11.13 -16.88 -1.46
C VAL A 404 -9.95 -17.51 -2.20
N ALA A 405 -9.00 -16.70 -2.66
CA ALA A 405 -7.80 -17.19 -3.32
C ALA A 405 -6.94 -18.04 -2.37
N ALA A 406 -6.79 -17.63 -1.11
CA ALA A 406 -6.07 -18.38 -0.10
C ALA A 406 -6.73 -19.75 0.19
N LEU A 407 -8.07 -19.80 0.31
CA LEU A 407 -8.81 -21.05 0.47
C LEU A 407 -8.61 -21.97 -0.72
N ASN A 408 -8.62 -21.45 -1.94
CA ASN A 408 -8.40 -22.26 -3.14
C ASN A 408 -6.97 -22.79 -3.19
N ALA A 409 -5.96 -21.95 -2.98
CA ALA A 409 -4.56 -22.33 -2.99
C ALA A 409 -4.20 -23.36 -1.90
N LYS A 410 -4.89 -23.31 -0.76
CA LYS A 410 -4.65 -24.19 0.39
C LYS A 410 -4.77 -25.68 0.03
N TYR A 411 -5.69 -26.02 -0.86
CA TYR A 411 -5.99 -27.41 -1.24
C TYR A 411 -5.79 -27.67 -2.75
N GLU A 412 -5.08 -26.78 -3.45
CA GLU A 412 -4.82 -26.89 -4.90
C GLU A 412 -3.91 -28.08 -5.23
N VAL A 413 -2.86 -28.27 -4.42
CA VAL A 413 -1.92 -29.39 -4.58
C VAL A 413 -2.27 -30.48 -3.57
N THR A 414 -2.71 -31.61 -4.06
CA THR A 414 -3.10 -32.75 -3.21
C THR A 414 -1.94 -33.73 -3.03
N PHE A 415 -2.05 -34.58 -2.00
CA PHE A 415 -1.14 -35.68 -1.83
C PHE A 415 -1.19 -36.65 -3.03
N ALA A 416 -2.38 -36.86 -3.63
CA ALA A 416 -2.55 -37.68 -4.82
C ALA A 416 -1.80 -37.12 -6.03
N ASP A 417 -1.78 -35.79 -6.21
CA ASP A 417 -1.02 -35.13 -7.28
C ASP A 417 0.48 -35.31 -7.07
N LEU A 418 0.96 -35.11 -5.85
CA LEU A 418 2.37 -35.28 -5.49
C LEU A 418 2.82 -36.73 -5.66
N ASP A 419 2.00 -37.72 -5.25
CA ASP A 419 2.29 -39.15 -5.47
C ASP A 419 2.37 -39.45 -6.96
N GLY A 420 1.46 -38.89 -7.77
CA GLY A 420 1.50 -38.99 -9.22
C GLY A 420 2.77 -38.41 -9.85
N GLU A 421 3.20 -37.20 -9.39
CA GLU A 421 4.44 -36.59 -9.86
C GLU A 421 5.69 -37.38 -9.45
N ILE A 422 5.71 -37.89 -8.22
CA ILE A 422 6.80 -38.78 -7.74
C ILE A 422 6.91 -40.00 -8.65
N ARG A 423 5.82 -40.71 -8.88
CA ARG A 423 5.82 -41.90 -9.76
C ARG A 423 6.26 -41.58 -11.19
N LYS A 424 5.83 -40.44 -11.72
CA LYS A 424 6.25 -39.99 -13.05
C LYS A 424 7.76 -39.70 -13.07
N THR A 425 8.29 -39.01 -12.06
CA THR A 425 9.72 -38.70 -11.95
C THR A 425 10.55 -39.99 -11.77
N GLU A 426 10.09 -40.94 -10.96
CA GLU A 426 10.70 -42.27 -10.80
C GLU A 426 10.74 -43.04 -12.11
N HIS A 427 9.66 -43.00 -12.88
CA HIS A 427 9.60 -43.63 -14.19
C HIS A 427 10.53 -42.97 -15.21
N GLU A 428 10.58 -41.63 -15.24
CA GLU A 428 11.51 -40.89 -16.11
C GLU A 428 12.97 -41.17 -15.74
N LEU A 429 13.28 -41.23 -14.45
CA LEU A 429 14.62 -41.58 -13.96
C LEU A 429 14.99 -43.04 -14.36
N ALA A 430 14.06 -43.96 -14.18
CA ALA A 430 14.25 -45.35 -14.62
C ALA A 430 14.52 -45.45 -16.13
N GLY A 431 13.84 -44.63 -16.95
CA GLY A 431 14.11 -44.53 -18.39
C GLY A 431 15.49 -43.93 -18.73
N MET A 432 15.95 -42.96 -17.96
CA MET A 432 17.30 -42.38 -18.11
C MET A 432 18.41 -43.39 -17.79
N LEU A 433 18.18 -44.29 -16.82
CA LEU A 433 19.13 -45.35 -16.47
C LEU A 433 19.36 -46.30 -17.63
N ASP A 434 18.39 -46.51 -18.53
CA ASP A 434 18.54 -47.35 -19.72
C ASP A 434 19.53 -46.78 -20.75
N SER A 435 19.83 -45.50 -20.69
CA SER A 435 20.77 -44.85 -21.58
C SER A 435 22.22 -44.92 -21.09
N LEU A 436 22.45 -45.35 -19.85
CA LEU A 436 23.77 -45.45 -19.25
C LEU A 436 24.52 -46.67 -19.75
N THR A 437 25.81 -46.53 -20.00
CA THR A 437 26.73 -47.61 -20.40
C THR A 437 27.76 -47.83 -19.29
N GLY A 438 28.09 -49.11 -19.03
CA GLY A 438 29.02 -49.48 -17.97
C GLY A 438 29.54 -50.90 -18.13
N SER A 439 30.28 -51.43 -17.15
CA SER A 439 30.65 -52.84 -17.08
C SER A 439 29.42 -53.72 -16.79
N ASP A 440 29.52 -55.03 -17.03
CA ASP A 440 28.43 -55.99 -16.74
C ASP A 440 27.96 -55.92 -15.28
N THR A 441 28.86 -55.63 -14.34
CA THR A 441 28.55 -55.42 -12.91
C THR A 441 27.81 -54.12 -12.67
N ASP A 442 28.15 -53.06 -13.37
CA ASP A 442 27.48 -51.77 -13.26
C ASP A 442 26.06 -51.85 -13.85
N LEU A 443 25.92 -52.48 -15.00
CA LEU A 443 24.61 -52.70 -15.65
C LEU A 443 23.66 -53.53 -14.79
N ALA A 444 24.19 -54.60 -14.11
CA ALA A 444 23.42 -55.38 -13.16
C ALA A 444 22.92 -54.56 -11.96
N ALA A 445 23.79 -53.70 -11.40
CA ALA A 445 23.44 -52.78 -10.28
C ALA A 445 22.39 -51.75 -10.74
N LEU A 446 22.55 -51.18 -11.95
CA LEU A 446 21.57 -50.24 -12.51
C LEU A 446 20.19 -50.90 -12.76
N ALA A 447 20.17 -52.17 -13.19
CA ALA A 447 18.92 -52.92 -13.33
C ALA A 447 18.21 -53.16 -11.99
N GLU A 448 18.97 -53.47 -10.93
CA GLU A 448 18.41 -53.63 -9.58
C GLU A 448 17.91 -52.29 -9.05
N PHE A 449 18.65 -51.20 -9.25
CA PHE A 449 18.23 -49.85 -8.85
C PHE A 449 16.95 -49.42 -9.59
N LYS A 450 16.84 -49.75 -10.90
CA LYS A 450 15.63 -49.48 -11.69
C LYS A 450 14.43 -50.24 -11.13
N THR A 451 14.58 -51.48 -10.71
CA THR A 451 13.51 -52.29 -10.08
C THR A 451 13.03 -51.64 -8.77
N LEU A 452 13.98 -51.17 -7.94
CA LEU A 452 13.67 -50.44 -6.72
C LEU A 452 12.93 -49.09 -6.96
N LEU A 453 13.29 -48.37 -8.03
CA LEU A 453 12.59 -47.14 -8.43
C LEU A 453 11.18 -47.41 -8.96
N ALA A 454 10.97 -48.54 -9.64
CA ALA A 454 9.66 -48.94 -10.15
C ALA A 454 8.71 -49.45 -9.05
N GLY A 455 9.19 -49.61 -7.81
CA GLY A 455 8.39 -50.06 -6.68
C GLY A 455 7.99 -51.57 -6.76
N GLU A 456 8.75 -52.40 -7.48
CA GLU A 456 8.60 -53.85 -7.58
C GLU A 456 9.46 -54.63 -6.58
#